data_60403293bfdd09b32229eeede21fdc3a
#
_entry.id   60403293bfdd09b32229eeede21fdc3a
#
_cell.length_a   1.000
_cell.length_b   1.000
_cell.length_c   1.000
_cell.angle_alpha   90.00
_cell.angle_beta   90.00
_cell.angle_gamma   90.00
#
_symmetry.space_group_name_H-M   'P 1'
#
loop_
_entity.id
_entity.type
_entity.pdbx_description
1 polymer ?
#
loop_
_entity_poly.entity_id
_entity_poly.type
_entity_poly.pdbx_seq_one_letter_code
_entity_poly.pdbx_strand_id
1 'polypeptide(L)'
;MPAVLNPRKKPLQARSTATVDAIVEATIRILRQAGWAACTTTRISTLAGVSVGSLYQYFPNRNAIAVEIVRQRTRAYLAAVVAADLTDAATPGEAVDAAITAFVIEKRKGLDVSRALRDVLPEVQGRQAIIEEARRFVPALQAKLAAAGAGTADTRQLAVALAAVEGAVWEMMAQDEAAMEGPEAIASLSRVFRAAAGFSPVAAAR
;
A
#
# COMPACT_ATOMS: atom_id res chain seq x y z
N MET A 1 1.89 -8.09 27.01
CA MET A 1 0.82 -7.13 26.61
C MET A 1 0.98 -6.84 25.14
N PRO A 2 -0.05 -6.92 24.29
CA PRO A 2 0.08 -6.53 22.88
C PRO A 2 0.46 -5.06 22.80
N ALA A 3 1.50 -4.76 22.00
CA ALA A 3 1.93 -3.38 21.77
C ALA A 3 0.81 -2.56 21.15
N VAL A 4 0.52 -1.37 21.69
CA VAL A 4 -0.46 -0.44 21.11
C VAL A 4 0.13 0.10 19.82
N LEU A 5 -0.40 -0.33 18.67
CA LEU A 5 0.13 -0.03 17.34
C LEU A 5 -0.69 1.01 16.56
N ASN A 6 -1.80 1.49 17.14
CA ASN A 6 -2.61 2.51 16.49
C ASN A 6 -2.24 3.92 16.98
N PRO A 7 -2.31 4.95 16.11
CA PRO A 7 -2.19 6.35 16.53
C PRO A 7 -3.18 6.68 17.64
N ARG A 8 -2.70 7.32 18.69
CA ARG A 8 -3.53 7.69 19.86
C ARG A 8 -4.55 8.79 19.54
N LYS A 9 -4.28 9.63 18.56
CA LYS A 9 -5.17 10.71 18.10
C LYS A 9 -5.31 10.62 16.59
N LYS A 10 -6.55 10.60 16.10
CA LYS A 10 -6.81 10.87 14.68
C LYS A 10 -6.68 12.39 14.49
N PRO A 11 -5.92 12.86 13.48
CA PRO A 11 -5.83 14.29 13.21
C PRO A 11 -7.20 14.80 12.74
N LEU A 12 -7.85 15.62 13.56
CA LEU A 12 -9.14 16.25 13.24
C LEU A 12 -8.97 17.68 12.73
N GLN A 13 -7.76 18.23 12.77
CA GLN A 13 -7.43 19.59 12.36
C GLN A 13 -6.19 19.60 11.47
N ALA A 14 -6.11 20.53 10.51
CA ALA A 14 -5.00 20.66 9.55
C ALA A 14 -3.61 20.66 10.22
N ARG A 15 -3.46 21.33 11.39
CA ARG A 15 -2.22 21.36 12.16
C ARG A 15 -1.80 19.98 12.69
N SER A 16 -2.77 19.18 13.08
CA SER A 16 -2.56 17.80 13.56
C SER A 16 -2.07 16.89 12.44
N THR A 17 -2.65 17.05 11.24
CA THR A 17 -2.26 16.30 10.04
C THR A 17 -0.83 16.65 9.65
N ALA A 18 -0.50 17.94 9.56
CA ALA A 18 0.85 18.40 9.25
C ALA A 18 1.91 17.86 10.22
N THR A 19 1.60 17.76 11.52
CA THR A 19 2.51 17.17 12.50
C THR A 19 2.73 15.67 12.28
N VAL A 20 1.67 14.93 11.99
CA VAL A 20 1.76 13.49 11.67
C VAL A 20 2.58 13.28 10.40
N ASP A 21 2.33 14.07 9.36
CA ASP A 21 3.04 13.98 8.08
C ASP A 21 4.53 14.31 8.26
N ALA A 22 4.87 15.33 9.05
CA ALA A 22 6.26 15.66 9.36
C ALA A 22 6.99 14.52 10.11
N ILE A 23 6.32 13.85 11.05
CA ILE A 23 6.88 12.70 11.78
C ILE A 23 7.09 11.50 10.82
N VAL A 24 6.12 11.22 9.96
CA VAL A 24 6.20 10.15 8.96
C VAL A 24 7.33 10.42 7.96
N GLU A 25 7.41 11.63 7.41
CA GLU A 25 8.45 12.02 6.46
C GLU A 25 9.85 11.95 7.09
N ALA A 26 10.02 12.47 8.30
CA ALA A 26 11.28 12.36 9.04
C ALA A 26 11.69 10.89 9.25
N THR A 27 10.73 10.02 9.57
CA THR A 27 10.99 8.59 9.76
C THR A 27 11.43 7.94 8.46
N ILE A 28 10.74 8.22 7.34
CA ILE A 28 11.10 7.71 6.01
C ILE A 28 12.53 8.16 5.63
N ARG A 29 12.87 9.41 5.89
CA ARG A 29 14.20 9.95 5.61
C ARG A 29 15.29 9.24 6.41
N ILE A 30 15.08 9.01 7.70
CA ILE A 30 16.03 8.27 8.54
C ILE A 30 16.13 6.81 8.05
N LEU A 31 15.00 6.20 7.74
CA LEU A 31 14.91 4.82 7.26
C LEU A 31 15.76 4.63 5.98
N ARG A 32 15.65 5.55 5.03
CA ARG A 32 16.42 5.53 3.77
C ARG A 32 17.93 5.69 4.00
N GLN A 33 18.30 6.56 4.93
CA GLN A 33 19.71 6.90 5.18
C GLN A 33 20.44 5.91 6.07
N ALA A 34 19.76 5.33 7.06
CA ALA A 34 20.41 4.61 8.14
C ALA A 34 19.64 3.36 8.63
N GLY A 35 18.58 2.97 7.94
CA GLY A 35 17.76 1.80 8.24
C GLY A 35 16.90 1.94 9.49
N TRP A 36 16.11 0.91 9.77
CA TRP A 36 15.14 0.92 10.86
C TRP A 36 15.74 1.05 12.26
N ALA A 37 16.90 0.45 12.49
CA ALA A 37 17.59 0.53 13.79
C ALA A 37 17.87 1.98 14.20
N ALA A 38 18.12 2.87 13.23
CA ALA A 38 18.36 4.28 13.46
C ALA A 38 17.09 5.13 13.67
N CYS A 39 15.90 4.57 13.46
CA CYS A 39 14.61 5.25 13.66
C CYS A 39 14.23 5.30 15.15
N THR A 40 14.99 6.03 15.96
CA THR A 40 14.64 6.30 17.36
C THR A 40 13.65 7.46 17.47
N THR A 41 12.76 7.44 18.47
CA THR A 41 11.77 8.53 18.67
C THR A 41 12.43 9.88 18.88
N THR A 42 13.60 9.93 19.53
CA THR A 42 14.40 11.15 19.70
C THR A 42 14.89 11.67 18.35
N ARG A 43 15.50 10.82 17.52
CA ARG A 43 16.02 11.24 16.22
C ARG A 43 14.89 11.66 15.27
N ILE A 44 13.77 10.93 15.30
CA ILE A 44 12.58 11.25 14.50
C ILE A 44 12.01 12.61 14.92
N SER A 45 11.81 12.85 16.22
CA SER A 45 11.25 14.12 16.70
C SER A 45 12.16 15.31 16.36
N THR A 46 13.48 15.16 16.52
CA THR A 46 14.45 16.19 16.14
C THR A 46 14.35 16.52 14.64
N LEU A 47 14.34 15.52 13.77
CA LEU A 47 14.26 15.73 12.32
C LEU A 47 12.89 16.26 11.87
N ALA A 48 11.81 15.88 12.54
CA ALA A 48 10.46 16.37 12.28
C ALA A 48 10.20 17.78 12.82
N GLY A 49 11.13 18.35 13.60
CA GLY A 49 10.95 19.67 14.22
C GLY A 49 9.87 19.68 15.32
N VAL A 50 9.64 18.55 15.99
CA VAL A 50 8.65 18.44 17.07
C VAL A 50 9.30 17.98 18.37
N SER A 51 8.66 18.27 19.52
CA SER A 51 9.13 17.72 20.78
C SER A 51 8.85 16.21 20.86
N VAL A 52 9.68 15.48 21.62
CA VAL A 52 9.44 14.04 21.89
C VAL A 52 8.07 13.83 22.54
N GLY A 53 7.66 14.75 23.43
CA GLY A 53 6.32 14.72 24.03
C GLY A 53 5.20 14.87 23.00
N SER A 54 5.38 15.76 22.00
CA SER A 54 4.44 15.91 20.90
C SER A 54 4.35 14.65 20.04
N LEU A 55 5.48 14.00 19.73
CA LEU A 55 5.51 12.73 19.01
C LEU A 55 4.67 11.67 19.74
N TYR A 56 4.86 11.53 21.06
CA TYR A 56 4.12 10.55 21.86
C TYR A 56 2.62 10.84 22.00
N GLN A 57 2.16 12.07 21.74
CA GLN A 57 0.72 12.36 21.64
C GLN A 57 0.06 11.67 20.46
N TYR A 58 0.78 11.47 19.35
CA TYR A 58 0.28 10.83 18.13
C TYR A 58 0.66 9.36 18.05
N PHE A 59 1.89 9.00 18.38
CA PHE A 59 2.43 7.66 18.22
C PHE A 59 2.96 7.12 19.56
N PRO A 60 2.39 6.02 20.08
CA PRO A 60 2.82 5.45 21.36
C PRO A 60 4.26 4.90 21.33
N ASN A 61 4.77 4.59 20.15
CA ASN A 61 6.12 4.08 19.92
C ASN A 61 6.49 4.20 18.43
N ARG A 62 7.75 3.92 18.09
CA ARG A 62 8.23 3.97 16.69
C ARG A 62 7.53 2.95 15.76
N ASN A 63 7.08 1.81 16.31
CA ASN A 63 6.40 0.80 15.52
C ASN A 63 5.04 1.32 15.02
N ALA A 64 4.33 2.13 15.81
CA ALA A 64 3.10 2.78 15.38
C ALA A 64 3.34 3.76 14.21
N ILE A 65 4.52 4.39 14.14
CA ILE A 65 4.91 5.23 13.00
C ILE A 65 5.14 4.35 11.76
N ALA A 66 5.80 3.19 11.90
CA ALA A 66 5.99 2.24 10.80
C ALA A 66 4.64 1.77 10.23
N VAL A 67 3.68 1.43 11.09
CA VAL A 67 2.32 1.06 10.67
C VAL A 67 1.64 2.21 9.91
N GLU A 68 1.79 3.47 10.35
CA GLU A 68 1.22 4.61 9.62
C GLU A 68 1.89 4.83 8.28
N ILE A 69 3.21 4.64 8.15
CA ILE A 69 3.92 4.66 6.86
C ILE A 69 3.30 3.63 5.92
N VAL A 70 3.11 2.40 6.39
CA VAL A 70 2.48 1.33 5.59
C VAL A 70 1.07 1.74 5.16
N ARG A 71 0.25 2.30 6.07
CA ARG A 71 -1.11 2.75 5.75
C ARG A 71 -1.11 3.86 4.68
N GLN A 72 -0.25 4.87 4.83
CA GLN A 72 -0.17 5.98 3.87
C GLN A 72 0.27 5.47 2.48
N ARG A 73 1.27 4.60 2.43
CA ARG A 73 1.71 3.99 1.16
C ARG A 73 0.61 3.14 0.54
N THR A 74 -0.09 2.33 1.34
CA THR A 74 -1.21 1.52 0.87
C THR A 74 -2.32 2.39 0.29
N ARG A 75 -2.70 3.47 0.96
CA ARG A 75 -3.69 4.43 0.46
C ARG A 75 -3.26 5.05 -0.88
N ALA A 76 -1.98 5.41 -1.00
CA ALA A 76 -1.49 6.05 -2.22
C ALA A 76 -1.66 5.15 -3.45
N TYR A 77 -1.19 3.90 -3.39
CA TYR A 77 -1.31 3.03 -4.56
C TYR A 77 -2.74 2.53 -4.80
N LEU A 78 -3.56 2.35 -3.77
CA LEU A 78 -4.97 2.02 -3.95
C LEU A 78 -5.77 3.22 -4.52
N ALA A 79 -5.45 4.45 -4.10
CA ALA A 79 -6.02 5.65 -4.68
C ALA A 79 -5.62 5.80 -6.15
N ALA A 80 -4.38 5.49 -6.53
CA ALA A 80 -3.94 5.49 -7.92
C ALA A 80 -4.75 4.48 -8.77
N VAL A 81 -5.03 3.29 -8.25
CA VAL A 81 -5.88 2.29 -8.92
C VAL A 81 -7.29 2.82 -9.15
N VAL A 82 -7.90 3.45 -8.14
CA VAL A 82 -9.25 4.02 -8.26
C VAL A 82 -9.26 5.22 -9.20
N ALA A 83 -8.20 6.01 -9.24
CA ALA A 83 -8.07 7.17 -10.13
C ALA A 83 -7.66 6.80 -11.57
N ALA A 84 -7.17 5.58 -11.83
CA ALA A 84 -6.73 5.18 -13.16
C ALA A 84 -7.85 5.38 -14.20
N ASP A 85 -7.50 5.87 -15.37
CA ASP A 85 -8.44 5.93 -16.49
C ASP A 85 -8.58 4.55 -17.13
N LEU A 86 -9.82 4.06 -17.20
CA LEU A 86 -10.16 2.78 -17.80
C LEU A 86 -11.05 2.93 -19.04
N THR A 87 -11.24 4.15 -19.53
CA THR A 87 -12.17 4.45 -20.64
C THR A 87 -11.72 3.87 -21.98
N ASP A 88 -10.41 3.74 -22.18
CA ASP A 88 -9.82 3.17 -23.39
C ASP A 88 -9.75 1.63 -23.37
N ALA A 89 -10.12 0.99 -22.26
CA ALA A 89 -10.13 -0.47 -22.17
C ALA A 89 -11.26 -1.06 -23.00
N ALA A 90 -10.93 -1.76 -24.09
CA ALA A 90 -11.89 -2.42 -24.95
C ALA A 90 -12.42 -3.73 -24.36
N THR A 91 -11.71 -4.30 -23.38
CA THR A 91 -12.03 -5.55 -22.71
C THR A 91 -11.89 -5.43 -21.20
N PRO A 92 -12.62 -6.27 -20.42
CA PRO A 92 -12.41 -6.38 -18.97
C PRO A 92 -10.96 -6.70 -18.57
N GLY A 93 -10.25 -7.46 -19.42
CA GLY A 93 -8.85 -7.80 -19.22
C GLY A 93 -7.95 -6.57 -19.27
N GLU A 94 -8.16 -5.71 -20.26
CA GLU A 94 -7.43 -4.44 -20.40
C GLU A 94 -7.72 -3.47 -19.26
N ALA A 95 -8.96 -3.42 -18.78
CA ALA A 95 -9.30 -2.62 -17.60
C ALA A 95 -8.54 -3.07 -16.35
N VAL A 96 -8.40 -4.38 -16.14
CA VAL A 96 -7.57 -4.92 -15.05
C VAL A 96 -6.11 -4.58 -15.27
N ASP A 97 -5.58 -4.72 -16.48
CA ASP A 97 -4.18 -4.41 -16.79
C ASP A 97 -3.85 -2.92 -16.56
N ALA A 98 -4.76 -2.02 -16.92
CA ALA A 98 -4.62 -0.58 -16.65
C ALA A 98 -4.64 -0.29 -15.13
N ALA A 99 -5.54 -0.94 -14.38
CA ALA A 99 -5.61 -0.80 -12.92
C ALA A 99 -4.33 -1.32 -12.23
N ILE A 100 -3.82 -2.48 -12.66
CA ILE A 100 -2.56 -3.05 -12.14
C ILE A 100 -1.36 -2.19 -12.56
N THR A 101 -1.37 -1.63 -13.76
CA THR A 101 -0.33 -0.69 -14.21
C THR A 101 -0.27 0.52 -13.28
N ALA A 102 -1.39 1.14 -12.96
CA ALA A 102 -1.45 2.26 -12.03
C ALA A 102 -0.95 1.87 -10.62
N PHE A 103 -1.32 0.68 -10.15
CA PHE A 103 -0.80 0.12 -8.90
C PHE A 103 0.72 -0.01 -8.93
N VAL A 104 1.28 -0.63 -9.95
CA VAL A 104 2.73 -0.87 -10.06
C VAL A 104 3.50 0.44 -10.15
N ILE A 105 3.05 1.40 -10.95
CA ILE A 105 3.67 2.72 -11.07
C ILE A 105 3.74 3.41 -9.71
N GLU A 106 2.64 3.44 -8.96
CA GLU A 106 2.62 4.10 -7.65
C GLU A 106 3.42 3.31 -6.59
N LYS A 107 3.34 1.98 -6.63
CA LYS A 107 4.10 1.10 -5.72
C LYS A 107 5.61 1.29 -5.88
N ARG A 108 6.09 1.44 -7.11
CA ARG A 108 7.51 1.69 -7.43
C ARG A 108 8.07 2.94 -6.75
N LYS A 109 7.29 4.00 -6.59
CA LYS A 109 7.73 5.25 -5.93
C LYS A 109 8.15 5.07 -4.46
N GLY A 110 7.85 3.94 -3.85
CA GLY A 110 8.17 3.67 -2.44
C GLY A 110 8.68 2.26 -2.19
N LEU A 111 9.24 1.60 -3.20
CA LEU A 111 9.81 0.26 -3.06
C LEU A 111 10.94 0.23 -2.03
N ASP A 112 11.80 1.25 -2.01
CA ASP A 112 12.89 1.41 -1.07
C ASP A 112 12.37 1.43 0.39
N VAL A 113 11.29 2.16 0.66
CA VAL A 113 10.64 2.19 1.97
C VAL A 113 10.00 0.85 2.29
N SER A 114 9.34 0.22 1.33
CA SER A 114 8.73 -1.11 1.49
C SER A 114 9.79 -2.16 1.83
N ARG A 115 10.93 -2.14 1.13
CA ARG A 115 12.07 -3.03 1.41
C ARG A 115 12.62 -2.82 2.82
N ALA A 116 12.88 -1.56 3.20
CA ALA A 116 13.43 -1.24 4.51
C ALA A 116 12.49 -1.58 5.68
N LEU A 117 11.18 -1.67 5.44
CA LEU A 117 10.18 -2.07 6.43
C LEU A 117 9.83 -3.57 6.39
N ARG A 118 10.36 -4.33 5.43
CA ARG A 118 10.03 -5.74 5.25
C ARG A 118 10.23 -6.57 6.52
N ASP A 119 11.38 -6.41 7.17
CA ASP A 119 11.73 -7.16 8.37
C ASP A 119 10.99 -6.66 9.62
N VAL A 120 10.48 -5.42 9.55
CA VAL A 120 9.70 -4.78 10.62
C VAL A 120 8.21 -5.13 10.55
N LEU A 121 7.68 -5.40 9.36
CA LEU A 121 6.25 -5.61 9.14
C LEU A 121 5.62 -6.72 10.00
N PRO A 122 6.26 -7.90 10.22
CA PRO A 122 5.71 -8.91 11.11
C PRO A 122 5.61 -8.43 12.56
N GLU A 123 6.64 -7.73 13.06
CA GLU A 123 6.71 -7.22 14.44
C GLU A 123 5.66 -6.15 14.72
N VAL A 124 5.33 -5.32 13.72
CA VAL A 124 4.43 -4.18 13.87
C VAL A 124 3.03 -4.44 13.30
N GLN A 125 2.72 -5.68 12.95
CA GLN A 125 1.43 -6.04 12.34
C GLN A 125 1.12 -5.24 11.05
N GLY A 126 2.16 -4.88 10.29
CA GLY A 126 2.02 -4.09 9.07
C GLY A 126 1.12 -4.75 8.03
N ARG A 127 1.17 -6.10 7.95
CA ARG A 127 0.29 -6.87 7.08
C ARG A 127 -1.20 -6.63 7.38
N GLN A 128 -1.56 -6.56 8.66
CA GLN A 128 -2.94 -6.26 9.06
C GLN A 128 -3.36 -4.86 8.62
N ALA A 129 -2.47 -3.87 8.74
CA ALA A 129 -2.73 -2.51 8.28
C ALA A 129 -2.98 -2.44 6.76
N ILE A 130 -2.24 -3.19 5.96
CA ILE A 130 -2.44 -3.31 4.51
C ILE A 130 -3.84 -3.86 4.21
N ILE A 131 -4.22 -4.95 4.86
CA ILE A 131 -5.52 -5.60 4.66
C ILE A 131 -6.67 -4.65 5.05
N GLU A 132 -6.55 -3.95 6.17
CA GLU A 132 -7.56 -2.99 6.63
C GLU A 132 -7.75 -1.83 5.65
N GLU A 133 -6.66 -1.26 5.13
CA GLU A 133 -6.75 -0.20 4.12
C GLU A 133 -7.32 -0.74 2.80
N ALA A 134 -6.87 -1.91 2.33
CA ALA A 134 -7.38 -2.51 1.10
C ALA A 134 -8.90 -2.70 1.14
N ARG A 135 -9.45 -3.21 2.26
CA ARG A 135 -10.89 -3.38 2.42
C ARG A 135 -11.70 -2.09 2.24
N ARG A 136 -11.15 -0.94 2.60
CA ARG A 136 -11.82 0.36 2.43
C ARG A 136 -11.96 0.78 0.97
N PHE A 137 -11.04 0.32 0.11
CA PHE A 137 -11.04 0.63 -1.31
C PHE A 137 -11.83 -0.36 -2.17
N VAL A 138 -12.17 -1.54 -1.65
CA VAL A 138 -12.90 -2.58 -2.38
C VAL A 138 -14.20 -2.05 -3.02
N PRO A 139 -15.07 -1.27 -2.34
CA PRO A 139 -16.30 -0.79 -2.97
C PRO A 139 -16.04 0.16 -4.15
N ALA A 140 -15.04 1.04 -4.04
CA ALA A 140 -14.68 1.96 -5.11
C ALA A 140 -14.06 1.21 -6.30
N LEU A 141 -13.20 0.22 -6.04
CA LEU A 141 -12.62 -0.63 -7.07
C LEU A 141 -13.71 -1.45 -7.79
N GLN A 142 -14.64 -2.01 -7.03
CA GLN A 142 -15.78 -2.77 -7.58
C GLN A 142 -16.62 -1.92 -8.53
N ALA A 143 -17.00 -0.71 -8.10
CA ALA A 143 -17.77 0.22 -8.92
C ALA A 143 -17.01 0.59 -10.20
N LYS A 144 -15.69 0.83 -10.10
CA LYS A 144 -14.84 1.18 -11.23
C LYS A 144 -14.73 0.05 -12.25
N LEU A 145 -14.45 -1.17 -11.80
CA LEU A 145 -14.36 -2.34 -12.69
C LEU A 145 -15.72 -2.66 -13.34
N ALA A 146 -16.82 -2.50 -12.60
CA ALA A 146 -18.17 -2.69 -13.15
C ALA A 146 -18.47 -1.65 -14.25
N ALA A 147 -18.10 -0.37 -14.04
CA ALA A 147 -18.26 0.68 -15.05
C ALA A 147 -17.43 0.43 -16.32
N ALA A 148 -16.27 -0.24 -16.19
CA ALA A 148 -15.43 -0.68 -17.32
C ALA A 148 -15.89 -2.01 -17.94
N GLY A 149 -17.08 -2.54 -17.59
CA GLY A 149 -17.60 -3.78 -18.14
C GLY A 149 -16.91 -5.05 -17.64
N ALA A 150 -16.07 -4.94 -16.62
CA ALA A 150 -15.31 -6.08 -16.06
C ALA A 150 -16.17 -7.04 -15.20
N GLY A 151 -17.49 -6.92 -15.24
CA GLY A 151 -18.40 -7.74 -14.45
C GLY A 151 -18.48 -7.33 -12.97
N THR A 152 -19.30 -8.06 -12.21
CA THR A 152 -19.49 -7.82 -10.78
C THR A 152 -18.74 -8.88 -9.98
N ALA A 153 -17.42 -8.74 -9.83
CA ALA A 153 -16.71 -9.56 -8.86
C ALA A 153 -17.27 -9.28 -7.45
N ASP A 154 -17.49 -10.33 -6.67
CA ASP A 154 -17.92 -10.20 -5.29
C ASP A 154 -16.88 -9.42 -4.46
N THR A 155 -17.35 -8.60 -3.54
CA THR A 155 -16.52 -7.83 -2.59
C THR A 155 -15.46 -8.70 -1.90
N ARG A 156 -15.82 -9.94 -1.53
CA ARG A 156 -14.88 -10.91 -0.93
C ARG A 156 -13.81 -11.34 -1.92
N GLN A 157 -14.17 -11.64 -3.16
CA GLN A 157 -13.22 -12.02 -4.20
C GLN A 157 -12.25 -10.89 -4.51
N LEU A 158 -12.73 -9.65 -4.62
CA LEU A 158 -11.85 -8.48 -4.79
C LEU A 158 -10.89 -8.27 -3.60
N ALA A 159 -11.36 -8.47 -2.38
CA ALA A 159 -10.48 -8.40 -1.20
C ALA A 159 -9.40 -9.49 -1.23
N VAL A 160 -9.75 -10.71 -1.65
CA VAL A 160 -8.79 -11.82 -1.84
C VAL A 160 -7.82 -11.48 -2.96
N ALA A 161 -8.28 -10.94 -4.08
CA ALA A 161 -7.44 -10.56 -5.22
C ALA A 161 -6.42 -9.49 -4.83
N LEU A 162 -6.83 -8.45 -4.09
CA LEU A 162 -5.92 -7.43 -3.57
C LEU A 162 -4.86 -8.02 -2.62
N ALA A 163 -5.27 -8.93 -1.73
CA ALA A 163 -4.34 -9.61 -0.83
C ALA A 163 -3.36 -10.54 -1.58
N ALA A 164 -3.82 -11.22 -2.63
CA ALA A 164 -2.99 -12.07 -3.47
C ALA A 164 -1.95 -11.26 -4.26
N VAL A 165 -2.34 -10.10 -4.81
CA VAL A 165 -1.42 -9.18 -5.49
C VAL A 165 -0.35 -8.66 -4.52
N GLU A 166 -0.74 -8.24 -3.32
CA GLU A 166 0.23 -7.83 -2.31
C GLU A 166 1.19 -8.97 -1.92
N GLY A 167 0.69 -10.17 -1.74
CA GLY A 167 1.52 -11.36 -1.48
C GLY A 167 2.51 -11.64 -2.62
N ALA A 168 2.04 -11.56 -3.87
CA ALA A 168 2.88 -11.73 -5.04
C ALA A 168 3.97 -10.65 -5.15
N VAL A 169 3.65 -9.37 -4.84
CA VAL A 169 4.64 -8.29 -4.79
C VAL A 169 5.73 -8.59 -3.74
N TRP A 170 5.34 -9.04 -2.56
CA TRP A 170 6.30 -9.40 -1.51
C TRP A 170 7.23 -10.53 -1.94
N GLU A 171 6.69 -11.57 -2.57
CA GLU A 171 7.47 -12.69 -3.07
C GLU A 171 8.41 -12.28 -4.19
N MET A 172 7.93 -11.51 -5.17
CA MET A 172 8.76 -10.98 -6.25
C MET A 172 9.93 -10.15 -5.71
N MET A 173 9.67 -9.25 -4.76
CA MET A 173 10.72 -8.43 -4.14
C MET A 173 11.71 -9.23 -3.28
N ALA A 174 11.31 -10.39 -2.76
CA ALA A 174 12.17 -11.26 -1.99
C ALA A 174 13.12 -12.07 -2.88
N GLN A 175 12.67 -12.45 -4.07
CA GLN A 175 13.46 -13.24 -5.04
C GLN A 175 14.39 -12.37 -5.88
N ASP A 176 13.91 -11.22 -6.34
CA ASP A 176 14.66 -10.28 -7.16
C ASP A 176 14.26 -8.85 -6.86
N GLU A 177 15.22 -8.02 -6.48
CA GLU A 177 14.98 -6.61 -6.18
C GLU A 177 14.47 -5.82 -7.38
N ALA A 178 14.85 -6.21 -8.59
CA ALA A 178 14.44 -5.58 -9.84
C ALA A 178 13.10 -6.15 -10.38
N ALA A 179 12.55 -7.21 -9.77
CA ALA A 179 11.36 -7.89 -10.30
C ALA A 179 10.15 -6.97 -10.53
N MET A 180 10.05 -5.88 -9.76
CA MET A 180 8.98 -4.89 -9.91
C MET A 180 9.26 -3.83 -11.00
N GLU A 181 10.43 -3.80 -11.60
CA GLU A 181 10.82 -2.74 -12.55
C GLU A 181 10.46 -3.08 -14.01
N GLY A 182 10.38 -4.36 -14.34
CA GLY A 182 10.08 -4.83 -15.69
C GLY A 182 8.58 -4.85 -16.05
N PRO A 183 8.26 -4.95 -17.35
CA PRO A 183 6.88 -5.11 -17.83
C PRO A 183 6.25 -6.44 -17.39
N GLU A 184 7.07 -7.45 -17.11
CA GLU A 184 6.63 -8.76 -16.65
C GLU A 184 5.93 -8.70 -15.28
N ALA A 185 6.28 -7.73 -14.43
CA ALA A 185 5.61 -7.50 -13.17
C ALA A 185 4.12 -7.22 -13.37
N ILE A 186 3.78 -6.33 -14.30
CA ILE A 186 2.38 -5.98 -14.61
C ILE A 186 1.64 -7.22 -15.10
N ALA A 187 2.19 -7.95 -16.08
CA ALA A 187 1.55 -9.14 -16.64
C ALA A 187 1.33 -10.24 -15.58
N SER A 188 2.30 -10.44 -14.68
CA SER A 188 2.21 -11.43 -13.61
C SER A 188 1.17 -11.05 -12.58
N LEU A 189 1.17 -9.80 -12.10
CA LEU A 189 0.21 -9.31 -11.13
C LEU A 189 -1.21 -9.24 -11.70
N SER A 190 -1.37 -8.90 -12.98
CA SER A 190 -2.66 -8.95 -13.68
C SER A 190 -3.23 -10.37 -13.72
N ARG A 191 -2.40 -11.38 -14.01
CA ARG A 191 -2.82 -12.78 -13.96
C ARG A 191 -3.27 -13.21 -12.58
N VAL A 192 -2.49 -12.85 -11.54
CA VAL A 192 -2.83 -13.14 -10.14
C VAL A 192 -4.16 -12.50 -9.76
N PHE A 193 -4.32 -11.20 -10.08
CA PHE A 193 -5.55 -10.49 -9.77
C PHE A 193 -6.77 -11.11 -10.47
N ARG A 194 -6.70 -11.36 -11.78
CA ARG A 194 -7.80 -11.96 -12.56
C ARG A 194 -8.18 -13.32 -12.02
N ALA A 195 -7.21 -14.19 -11.76
CA ALA A 195 -7.48 -15.52 -11.21
C ALA A 195 -8.18 -15.45 -9.84
N ALA A 196 -7.68 -14.60 -8.94
CA ALA A 196 -8.23 -14.47 -7.59
C ALA A 196 -9.58 -13.75 -7.55
N ALA A 197 -9.83 -12.81 -8.47
CA ALA A 197 -11.10 -12.10 -8.60
C ALA A 197 -12.17 -12.87 -9.38
N GLY A 198 -11.84 -14.05 -9.92
CA GLY A 198 -12.77 -14.87 -10.68
C GLY A 198 -13.07 -14.35 -12.10
N PHE A 199 -12.21 -13.47 -12.63
CA PHE A 199 -12.31 -13.07 -14.03
C PHE A 199 -11.79 -14.20 -14.92
N SER A 200 -12.68 -14.83 -15.69
CA SER A 200 -12.28 -15.82 -16.67
C SER A 200 -11.27 -15.21 -17.65
N PRO A 201 -10.24 -15.97 -18.08
CA PRO A 201 -9.43 -15.55 -19.21
C PRO A 201 -10.38 -15.36 -20.39
N VAL A 202 -10.33 -14.19 -21.02
CA VAL A 202 -11.03 -13.97 -22.30
C VAL A 202 -10.56 -15.08 -23.22
N ALA A 203 -11.50 -15.94 -23.62
CA ALA A 203 -11.22 -16.93 -24.66
C ALA A 203 -10.68 -16.14 -25.86
N ALA A 204 -9.42 -16.39 -26.22
CA ALA A 204 -8.84 -15.82 -27.41
C ALA A 204 -9.81 -16.10 -28.56
N ALA A 205 -10.39 -15.05 -29.13
CA ALA A 205 -11.21 -15.17 -30.32
C ALA A 205 -10.35 -15.85 -31.39
N ARG A 206 -10.77 -17.05 -31.81
CA ARG A 206 -10.15 -17.78 -32.90
C ARG A 206 -10.48 -17.10 -34.22
#